data_ec74ce431ab128f50e212d21980bd5b7
#
_entry.id   ec74ce431ab128f50e212d21980bd5b7
#
_cell.length_a   1.000
_cell.length_b   1.000
_cell.length_c   1.000
_cell.angle_alpha   90.00
_cell.angle_beta   90.00
_cell.angle_gamma   90.00
#
_symmetry.space_group_name_H-M   'P 1'
#
loop_
_entity.id
_entity.type
_entity.pdbx_description
1 polymer ?
#
loop_
_entity_poly.entity_id
_entity_poly.type
_entity_poly.pdbx_seq_one_letter_code
_entity_poly.pdbx_strand_id
1 'polypeptide(L)'
;SIIENNNSLLLQLISDILDLSKIEAGTMEFIDTDFELNKVMRELESSLCLKLSPEKNVTLSFEPGLPECHIHSERNRLSQLVINLVTNAIKFTQEGSIRFGYKLQDDKMLYFYVSDTGCGIPEGKQESIFGRFVKLNNFAQGTGLGLSICQMLVQHMGGNIGLTSKPGEGSTFWFTLPYVPASRIRQAESKTEPIKVKKQKITVLVAEDHDSNFRLIESILRKDYNLIHAWNGQEAVNMFREYDPQLILMDINMPVM
;
A
#
# COMPACT_ATOMS: atom_id res chain seq x y z
N SER A 1 11.55 -3.97 -22.76
CA SER A 1 10.99 -4.16 -24.13
C SER A 1 9.52 -3.73 -24.18
N ILE A 2 8.94 -3.56 -25.38
CA ILE A 2 7.51 -3.20 -25.55
C ILE A 2 6.60 -4.26 -24.91
N ILE A 3 6.98 -5.52 -24.98
CA ILE A 3 6.22 -6.65 -24.41
C ILE A 3 6.19 -6.58 -22.89
N GLU A 4 7.29 -6.30 -22.24
CA GLU A 4 7.39 -6.16 -20.77
C GLU A 4 6.54 -4.98 -20.27
N ASN A 5 6.60 -3.85 -20.98
CA ASN A 5 5.78 -2.67 -20.62
C ASN A 5 4.28 -2.97 -20.76
N ASN A 6 3.87 -3.68 -21.81
CA ASN A 6 2.47 -4.07 -22.01
C ASN A 6 1.99 -5.08 -20.94
N ASN A 7 2.83 -6.05 -20.57
CA ASN A 7 2.51 -6.99 -19.50
C ASN A 7 2.36 -6.28 -18.15
N SER A 8 3.26 -5.37 -17.81
CA SER A 8 3.18 -4.57 -16.58
C SER A 8 1.91 -3.71 -16.54
N LEU A 9 1.54 -3.10 -17.67
CA LEU A 9 0.30 -2.32 -17.78
C LEU A 9 -0.95 -3.19 -17.64
N LEU A 10 -0.95 -4.41 -18.22
CA LEU A 10 -2.05 -5.35 -18.11
C LEU A 10 -2.24 -5.83 -16.66
N LEU A 11 -1.14 -6.19 -15.98
CA LEU A 11 -1.18 -6.58 -14.57
C LEU A 11 -1.69 -5.42 -13.69
N GLN A 12 -1.25 -4.19 -13.96
CA GLN A 12 -1.77 -3.01 -13.26
C GLN A 12 -3.26 -2.81 -13.50
N LEU A 13 -3.74 -2.97 -14.74
CA LEU A 13 -5.18 -2.90 -15.07
C LEU A 13 -6.00 -3.94 -14.31
N ILE A 14 -5.53 -5.18 -14.28
CA ILE A 14 -6.21 -6.27 -13.55
C ILE A 14 -6.26 -5.94 -12.05
N SER A 15 -5.14 -5.51 -11.48
CA SER A 15 -5.08 -5.10 -10.07
C SER A 15 -6.03 -3.94 -9.76
N ASP A 16 -6.03 -2.91 -10.59
CA ASP A 16 -6.90 -1.74 -10.45
C ASP A 16 -8.40 -2.13 -10.51
N ILE A 17 -8.78 -3.02 -11.44
CA ILE A 17 -10.16 -3.50 -11.57
C ILE A 17 -10.57 -4.36 -10.37
N LEU A 18 -9.67 -5.21 -9.87
CA LEU A 18 -9.94 -6.02 -8.68
C LEU A 18 -10.09 -5.15 -7.43
N ASP A 19 -9.22 -4.15 -7.25
CA ASP A 19 -9.35 -3.19 -6.16
C ASP A 19 -10.68 -2.43 -6.24
N LEU A 20 -11.03 -1.92 -7.42
CA LEU A 20 -12.30 -1.26 -7.66
C LEU A 20 -13.50 -2.15 -7.29
N SER A 21 -13.48 -3.40 -7.77
CA SER A 21 -14.56 -4.36 -7.51
C SER A 21 -14.70 -4.69 -6.03
N LYS A 22 -13.58 -4.85 -5.30
CA LYS A 22 -13.58 -5.10 -3.85
C LYS A 22 -14.10 -3.91 -3.06
N ILE A 23 -13.77 -2.68 -3.46
CA ILE A 23 -14.26 -1.46 -2.81
C ILE A 23 -15.77 -1.34 -3.03
N GLU A 24 -16.26 -1.51 -4.26
CA GLU A 24 -17.70 -1.43 -4.59
C GLU A 24 -18.54 -2.51 -3.90
N ALA A 25 -17.99 -3.72 -3.80
CA ALA A 25 -18.64 -4.83 -3.09
C ALA A 25 -18.57 -4.70 -1.55
N GLY A 26 -17.82 -3.71 -1.02
CA GLY A 26 -17.59 -3.59 0.43
C GLY A 26 -16.79 -4.75 1.02
N THR A 27 -16.05 -5.49 0.20
CA THR A 27 -15.26 -6.67 0.59
C THR A 27 -13.77 -6.36 0.71
N MET A 28 -13.37 -5.11 0.49
CA MET A 28 -11.98 -4.71 0.69
C MET A 28 -11.66 -4.68 2.18
N GLU A 29 -10.68 -5.45 2.59
CA GLU A 29 -10.19 -5.46 3.97
C GLU A 29 -9.25 -4.28 4.20
N PHE A 30 -9.44 -3.61 5.35
CA PHE A 30 -8.57 -2.55 5.85
C PHE A 30 -8.02 -3.01 7.20
N ILE A 31 -6.71 -3.15 7.28
CA ILE A 31 -6.02 -3.63 8.48
C ILE A 31 -5.15 -2.50 9.00
N ASP A 32 -5.65 -1.81 10.02
CA ASP A 32 -4.90 -0.76 10.69
C ASP A 32 -3.75 -1.36 11.51
N THR A 33 -2.59 -0.74 11.41
CA THR A 33 -1.36 -1.12 12.10
C THR A 33 -0.64 0.10 12.65
N ASP A 34 0.16 -0.09 13.70
CA ASP A 34 1.05 0.95 14.21
C ASP A 34 2.32 1.01 13.37
N PHE A 35 2.67 2.19 12.87
CA PHE A 35 3.93 2.38 12.15
C PHE A 35 4.45 3.82 12.28
N GLU A 36 5.75 3.98 12.01
CA GLU A 36 6.39 5.29 11.91
C GLU A 36 6.27 5.80 10.47
N LEU A 37 5.53 6.91 10.32
CA LEU A 37 5.15 7.46 9.02
C LEU A 37 6.36 7.92 8.20
N ASN A 38 7.32 8.63 8.82
CA ASN A 38 8.50 9.13 8.09
C ASN A 38 9.34 7.98 7.53
N LYS A 39 9.41 6.84 8.25
CA LYS A 39 10.13 5.66 7.76
C LYS A 39 9.47 5.10 6.50
N VAL A 40 8.15 4.94 6.52
CA VAL A 40 7.39 4.47 5.34
C VAL A 40 7.58 5.42 4.16
N MET A 41 7.49 6.73 4.39
CA MET A 41 7.65 7.72 3.32
C MET A 41 9.07 7.74 2.73
N ARG A 42 10.13 7.55 3.55
CA ARG A 42 11.51 7.43 3.06
C ARG A 42 11.74 6.14 2.27
N GLU A 43 11.14 5.04 2.68
CA GLU A 43 11.15 3.79 1.92
C GLU A 43 10.51 3.97 0.54
N LEU A 44 9.38 4.70 0.48
CA LEU A 44 8.71 5.04 -0.77
C LEU A 44 9.55 5.98 -1.63
N GLU A 45 10.16 7.03 -1.05
CA GLU A 45 11.07 7.94 -1.75
C GLU A 45 12.19 7.15 -2.44
N SER A 46 12.88 6.30 -1.69
CA SER A 46 13.98 5.48 -2.20
C SER A 46 13.54 4.58 -3.37
N SER A 47 12.39 3.94 -3.22
CA SER A 47 11.83 3.05 -4.26
C SER A 47 11.37 3.84 -5.51
N LEU A 48 10.77 5.01 -5.32
CA LEU A 48 10.25 5.83 -6.42
C LEU A 48 11.35 6.58 -7.16
N CYS A 49 12.45 6.95 -6.48
CA CYS A 49 13.63 7.50 -7.14
C CYS A 49 14.20 6.55 -8.21
N LEU A 50 14.11 5.22 -8.01
CA LEU A 50 14.53 4.24 -9.00
C LEU A 50 13.67 4.22 -10.28
N LYS A 51 12.46 4.78 -10.22
CA LYS A 51 11.55 4.91 -11.37
C LYS A 51 11.81 6.18 -12.19
N LEU A 52 12.61 7.11 -11.68
CA LEU A 52 13.02 8.27 -12.46
C LEU A 52 13.97 7.84 -13.56
N SER A 53 13.62 8.20 -14.79
CA SER A 53 14.55 7.99 -15.92
C SER A 53 15.77 8.88 -15.74
N PRO A 54 17.01 8.35 -15.90
CA PRO A 54 18.23 9.16 -15.85
C PRO A 54 18.26 10.31 -16.87
N GLU A 55 17.47 10.19 -17.94
CA GLU A 55 17.36 11.19 -19.00
C GLU A 55 16.47 12.38 -18.60
N LYS A 56 15.63 12.23 -17.57
CA LYS A 56 14.79 13.29 -17.05
C LYS A 56 15.52 14.08 -15.99
N ASN A 57 15.62 15.39 -16.16
CA ASN A 57 16.17 16.29 -15.14
C ASN A 57 15.09 16.61 -14.08
N VAL A 58 14.67 15.57 -13.35
CA VAL A 58 13.60 15.67 -12.32
C VAL A 58 14.16 15.22 -10.98
N THR A 59 13.96 16.03 -9.96
CA THR A 59 14.26 15.69 -8.56
C THR A 59 13.00 15.23 -7.84
N LEU A 60 13.11 14.19 -7.00
CA LEU A 60 12.06 13.73 -6.10
C LEU A 60 12.53 13.87 -4.66
N SER A 61 11.71 14.48 -3.80
CA SER A 61 12.06 14.65 -2.38
C SER A 61 10.85 14.46 -1.46
N PHE A 62 11.09 13.80 -0.34
CA PHE A 62 10.14 13.71 0.77
C PHE A 62 10.37 14.84 1.80
N GLU A 63 9.31 15.51 2.20
CA GLU A 63 9.30 16.58 3.20
C GLU A 63 8.51 16.10 4.44
N PRO A 64 9.19 15.75 5.57
CA PRO A 64 8.52 15.32 6.79
C PRO A 64 7.81 16.50 7.47
N GLY A 65 6.55 16.29 7.89
CA GLY A 65 5.78 17.31 8.60
C GLY A 65 6.08 17.39 10.10
N LEU A 66 6.55 16.28 10.69
CA LEU A 66 6.95 16.16 12.09
C LEU A 66 8.29 15.44 12.16
N PRO A 67 9.14 15.69 13.19
CA PRO A 67 10.40 14.98 13.39
C PRO A 67 10.21 13.45 13.49
N GLU A 68 9.19 13.03 14.23
CA GLU A 68 8.72 11.64 14.38
C GLU A 68 7.20 11.63 14.32
N CYS A 69 6.62 10.64 13.64
CA CYS A 69 5.18 10.52 13.49
C CYS A 69 4.75 9.05 13.55
N HIS A 70 4.38 8.59 14.74
CA HIS A 70 3.83 7.25 14.95
C HIS A 70 2.32 7.29 14.85
N ILE A 71 1.75 6.58 13.87
CA ILE A 71 0.32 6.56 13.61
C ILE A 71 -0.24 5.13 13.61
N HIS A 72 -1.53 5.04 13.91
CA HIS A 72 -2.32 3.84 13.71
C HIS A 72 -3.21 4.05 12.48
N SER A 73 -2.94 3.33 11.42
CA SER A 73 -3.64 3.48 10.14
C SER A 73 -3.36 2.30 9.21
N GLU A 74 -4.00 2.26 8.07
CA GLU A 74 -3.77 1.27 7.04
C GLU A 74 -2.53 1.61 6.18
N ARG A 75 -1.40 1.00 6.56
CA ARG A 75 -0.08 1.26 5.95
C ARG A 75 -0.06 0.99 4.44
N ASN A 76 -0.66 -0.12 3.99
CA ASN A 76 -0.57 -0.53 2.59
C ASN A 76 -1.38 0.39 1.68
N ARG A 77 -2.56 0.81 2.12
CA ARG A 77 -3.42 1.72 1.36
C ARG A 77 -2.85 3.14 1.33
N LEU A 78 -2.28 3.60 2.46
CA LEU A 78 -1.54 4.86 2.47
C LEU A 78 -0.37 4.84 1.49
N SER A 79 0.41 3.76 1.48
CA SER A 79 1.51 3.59 0.51
C SER A 79 1.00 3.58 -0.93
N GLN A 80 -0.10 2.90 -1.21
CA GLN A 80 -0.75 2.86 -2.52
C GLN A 80 -1.18 4.26 -2.99
N LEU A 81 -1.78 5.06 -2.10
CA LEU A 81 -2.16 6.46 -2.38
C LEU A 81 -0.93 7.29 -2.81
N VAL A 82 0.13 7.26 -2.00
CA VAL A 82 1.35 8.02 -2.28
C VAL A 82 2.01 7.55 -3.58
N ILE A 83 2.13 6.23 -3.80
CA ILE A 83 2.70 5.66 -5.03
C ILE A 83 1.90 6.12 -6.26
N ASN A 84 0.57 6.05 -6.22
CA ASN A 84 -0.27 6.48 -7.34
C ASN A 84 -0.09 7.96 -7.67
N LEU A 85 -0.09 8.82 -6.66
CA LEU A 85 0.07 10.26 -6.88
C LEU A 85 1.48 10.63 -7.35
N VAL A 86 2.53 10.06 -6.74
CA VAL A 86 3.93 10.34 -7.13
C VAL A 86 4.24 9.77 -8.52
N THR A 87 3.74 8.58 -8.87
CA THR A 87 3.96 8.04 -10.23
C THR A 87 3.24 8.87 -11.29
N ASN A 88 2.09 9.46 -10.98
CA ASN A 88 1.45 10.44 -11.85
C ASN A 88 2.32 11.68 -12.01
N ALA A 89 2.88 12.23 -10.92
CA ALA A 89 3.77 13.37 -10.96
C ALA A 89 5.02 13.07 -11.83
N ILE A 90 5.67 11.91 -11.63
CA ILE A 90 6.84 11.46 -12.45
C ILE A 90 6.48 11.39 -13.94
N LYS A 91 5.27 10.91 -14.26
CA LYS A 91 4.80 10.76 -15.63
C LYS A 91 4.63 12.11 -16.33
N PHE A 92 4.08 13.10 -15.65
CA PHE A 92 3.70 14.40 -16.23
C PHE A 92 4.73 15.51 -16.00
N THR A 93 5.83 15.24 -15.29
CA THR A 93 6.96 16.14 -15.14
C THR A 93 8.11 15.69 -16.04
N GLN A 94 8.56 16.56 -16.94
CA GLN A 94 9.69 16.29 -17.83
C GLN A 94 11.00 16.83 -17.26
N GLU A 95 10.94 17.98 -16.59
CA GLU A 95 12.06 18.62 -15.90
C GLU A 95 11.56 19.38 -14.66
N GLY A 96 12.41 19.57 -13.66
CA GLY A 96 12.10 20.29 -12.45
C GLY A 96 12.03 19.41 -11.20
N SER A 97 10.97 19.52 -10.40
CA SER A 97 10.92 18.86 -9.10
C SER A 97 9.55 18.28 -8.77
N ILE A 98 9.60 17.20 -8.02
CA ILE A 98 8.44 16.56 -7.38
C ILE A 98 8.72 16.53 -5.89
N ARG A 99 7.82 17.08 -5.09
CA ARG A 99 7.90 17.09 -3.63
C ARG A 99 6.66 16.43 -3.07
N PHE A 100 6.83 15.54 -2.14
CA PHE A 100 5.71 14.97 -1.41
C PHE A 100 5.98 14.99 0.08
N GLY A 101 4.91 15.05 0.85
CA GLY A 101 5.05 15.16 2.29
C GLY A 101 3.69 15.16 2.97
N TYR A 102 3.72 15.50 4.26
CA TYR A 102 2.51 15.68 5.03
C TYR A 102 2.65 16.82 6.04
N LYS A 103 1.52 17.31 6.55
CA LYS A 103 1.43 18.29 7.63
C LYS A 103 0.34 17.85 8.59
N LEU A 104 0.53 18.14 9.87
CA LEU A 104 -0.54 18.01 10.86
C LEU A 104 -1.46 19.21 10.72
N GLN A 105 -2.75 18.96 10.55
CA GLN A 105 -3.80 19.97 10.46
C GLN A 105 -4.74 19.82 11.66
N ASP A 106 -4.91 20.89 12.44
CA ASP A 106 -5.86 20.95 13.57
C ASP A 106 -5.75 19.83 14.60
N ASP A 107 -4.55 19.26 14.80
CA ASP A 107 -4.23 18.13 15.69
C ASP A 107 -5.10 16.86 15.50
N LYS A 108 -5.90 16.83 14.45
CA LYS A 108 -6.85 15.74 14.17
C LYS A 108 -6.71 15.10 12.81
N MET A 109 -6.11 15.81 11.88
CA MET A 109 -5.98 15.37 10.49
C MET A 109 -4.53 15.49 10.03
N LEU A 110 -4.07 14.51 9.28
CA LEU A 110 -2.86 14.59 8.50
C LEU A 110 -3.22 15.02 7.07
N TYR A 111 -2.63 16.11 6.63
CA TYR A 111 -2.75 16.61 5.26
C TYR A 111 -1.52 16.15 4.47
N PHE A 112 -1.71 15.27 3.51
CA PHE A 112 -0.70 14.77 2.60
C PHE A 112 -0.75 15.53 1.29
N TYR A 113 0.40 15.73 0.66
CA TYR A 113 0.48 16.38 -0.64
C TYR A 113 1.58 15.78 -1.51
N VAL A 114 1.35 15.86 -2.83
CA VAL A 114 2.33 15.59 -3.87
C VAL A 114 2.27 16.77 -4.83
N SER A 115 3.34 17.54 -4.88
CA SER A 115 3.48 18.75 -5.71
C SER A 115 4.49 18.52 -6.81
N ASP A 116 4.13 18.78 -8.03
CA ASP A 116 4.99 18.68 -9.22
C ASP A 116 5.07 20.01 -9.96
N THR A 117 6.16 20.21 -10.72
CA THR A 117 6.37 21.34 -11.62
C THR A 117 6.09 20.96 -13.08
N GLY A 118 5.18 20.03 -13.30
CA GLY A 118 4.85 19.50 -14.63
C GLY A 118 3.95 20.39 -15.45
N CYS A 119 3.28 19.79 -16.44
CA CYS A 119 2.44 20.54 -17.38
C CYS A 119 1.18 21.16 -16.79
N GLY A 120 0.79 20.80 -15.57
CA GLY A 120 -0.46 21.25 -14.95
C GLY A 120 -1.71 20.69 -15.63
N ILE A 121 -2.89 21.08 -15.11
CA ILE A 121 -4.19 20.57 -15.54
C ILE A 121 -5.13 21.75 -15.80
N PRO A 122 -5.74 21.85 -16.99
CA PRO A 122 -6.73 22.88 -17.32
C PRO A 122 -7.93 22.86 -16.36
N GLU A 123 -8.42 24.03 -15.94
CA GLU A 123 -9.53 24.17 -14.99
C GLU A 123 -10.75 23.34 -15.35
N GLY A 124 -11.20 23.37 -16.61
CA GLY A 124 -12.37 22.61 -17.08
C GLY A 124 -12.21 21.09 -17.04
N LYS A 125 -11.02 20.56 -16.66
CA LYS A 125 -10.77 19.12 -16.52
C LYS A 125 -10.47 18.69 -15.09
N GLN A 126 -10.25 19.62 -14.17
CA GLN A 126 -9.82 19.32 -12.80
C GLN A 126 -10.86 18.52 -11.99
N GLU A 127 -12.14 18.77 -12.19
CA GLU A 127 -13.19 17.98 -11.54
C GLU A 127 -13.31 16.57 -12.13
N SER A 128 -13.08 16.42 -13.43
CA SER A 128 -13.30 15.15 -14.13
C SER A 128 -12.16 14.13 -13.94
N ILE A 129 -10.95 14.54 -13.50
CA ILE A 129 -9.78 13.65 -13.44
C ILE A 129 -9.91 12.53 -12.41
N PHE A 130 -10.77 12.66 -11.41
CA PHE A 130 -11.09 11.61 -10.45
C PHE A 130 -12.12 10.61 -10.97
N GLY A 131 -12.67 10.86 -12.17
CA GLY A 131 -13.56 9.92 -12.86
C GLY A 131 -12.84 8.68 -13.34
N ARG A 132 -13.60 7.59 -13.54
CA ARG A 132 -13.07 6.32 -14.03
C ARG A 132 -12.71 6.41 -15.51
N PHE A 133 -11.57 5.81 -15.88
CA PHE A 133 -11.05 5.78 -17.27
C PHE A 133 -10.79 7.16 -17.88
N VAL A 134 -10.71 8.21 -17.05
CA VAL A 134 -10.41 9.56 -17.53
C VAL A 134 -8.91 9.70 -17.81
N LYS A 135 -8.58 10.18 -19.00
CA LYS A 135 -7.22 10.53 -19.42
C LYS A 135 -7.22 11.92 -20.02
N LEU A 136 -6.31 12.77 -19.58
CA LEU A 136 -6.14 14.12 -20.12
C LEU A 136 -5.59 14.11 -21.54
N ASN A 137 -4.78 13.08 -21.86
CA ASN A 137 -4.19 12.86 -23.17
C ASN A 137 -4.33 11.37 -23.52
N ASN A 138 -4.90 11.05 -24.69
CA ASN A 138 -5.11 9.68 -25.15
C ASN A 138 -3.81 8.90 -25.38
N PHE A 139 -2.70 9.60 -25.60
CA PHE A 139 -1.37 8.99 -25.77
C PHE A 139 -0.64 8.76 -24.44
N ALA A 140 -1.17 9.25 -23.30
CA ALA A 140 -0.54 9.05 -22.02
C ALA A 140 -0.75 7.61 -21.53
N GLN A 141 0.36 6.88 -21.29
CA GLN A 141 0.32 5.54 -20.68
C GLN A 141 -0.41 5.56 -19.33
N GLY A 142 -1.21 4.54 -19.05
CA GLY A 142 -1.91 4.36 -17.77
C GLY A 142 -3.34 3.87 -17.96
N THR A 143 -3.93 3.38 -16.89
CA THR A 143 -5.25 2.75 -16.86
C THR A 143 -6.40 3.77 -16.84
N GLY A 144 -6.16 4.97 -16.29
CA GLY A 144 -7.19 5.96 -16.01
C GLY A 144 -8.04 5.62 -14.77
N LEU A 145 -7.62 4.63 -13.98
CA LEU A 145 -8.30 4.20 -12.75
C LEU A 145 -7.60 4.69 -11.48
N GLY A 146 -6.29 4.99 -11.51
CA GLY A 146 -5.52 5.29 -10.32
C GLY A 146 -6.09 6.41 -9.45
N LEU A 147 -6.51 7.53 -10.03
CA LEU A 147 -7.08 8.66 -9.25
C LEU A 147 -8.48 8.34 -8.70
N SER A 148 -9.31 7.61 -9.42
CA SER A 148 -10.62 7.18 -8.92
C SER A 148 -10.47 6.17 -7.77
N ILE A 149 -9.49 5.27 -7.82
CA ILE A 149 -9.14 4.39 -6.71
C ILE A 149 -8.63 5.20 -5.51
N CYS A 150 -7.77 6.19 -5.74
CA CYS A 150 -7.31 7.08 -4.65
C CYS A 150 -8.49 7.77 -3.97
N GLN A 151 -9.44 8.28 -4.73
CA GLN A 151 -10.63 8.95 -4.17
C GLN A 151 -11.44 8.01 -3.28
N MET A 152 -11.71 6.79 -3.75
CA MET A 152 -12.47 5.80 -2.98
C MET A 152 -11.71 5.34 -1.72
N LEU A 153 -10.42 5.09 -1.82
CA LEU A 153 -9.59 4.72 -0.66
C LEU A 153 -9.58 5.81 0.40
N VAL A 154 -9.35 7.07 0.00
CA VAL A 154 -9.34 8.21 0.93
C VAL A 154 -10.70 8.39 1.60
N GLN A 155 -11.81 8.28 0.85
CA GLN A 155 -13.16 8.36 1.41
C GLN A 155 -13.42 7.23 2.42
N HIS A 156 -12.99 6.01 2.09
CA HIS A 156 -13.13 4.86 2.99
C HIS A 156 -12.30 5.02 4.28
N MET A 157 -11.12 5.62 4.17
CA MET A 157 -10.25 5.94 5.32
C MET A 157 -10.70 7.21 6.07
N GLY A 158 -11.85 7.78 5.76
CA GLY A 158 -12.44 8.94 6.47
C GLY A 158 -11.82 10.29 6.13
N GLY A 159 -11.20 10.41 4.96
CA GLY A 159 -10.55 11.63 4.48
C GLY A 159 -11.20 12.26 3.25
N ASN A 160 -10.54 13.29 2.74
CA ASN A 160 -10.87 13.98 1.51
C ASN A 160 -9.65 14.06 0.59
N ILE A 161 -9.87 14.08 -0.71
CA ILE A 161 -8.84 14.23 -1.74
C ILE A 161 -9.18 15.38 -2.66
N GLY A 162 -8.19 16.08 -3.15
CA GLY A 162 -8.37 17.18 -4.08
C GLY A 162 -7.11 17.54 -4.85
N LEU A 163 -7.23 18.61 -5.62
CA LEU A 163 -6.20 19.09 -6.52
C LEU A 163 -6.19 20.62 -6.53
N THR A 164 -5.00 21.18 -6.62
CA THR A 164 -4.75 22.57 -7.04
C THR A 164 -3.76 22.51 -8.18
N SER A 165 -4.11 23.07 -9.34
CA SER A 165 -3.25 23.01 -10.53
C SER A 165 -3.45 24.22 -11.42
N LYS A 166 -2.37 24.58 -12.11
CA LYS A 166 -2.40 25.64 -13.12
C LYS A 166 -1.60 25.18 -14.35
N PRO A 167 -2.14 25.29 -15.56
CA PRO A 167 -1.45 24.94 -16.78
C PRO A 167 -0.08 25.60 -16.90
N GLY A 168 0.96 24.80 -17.12
CA GLY A 168 2.33 25.28 -17.24
C GLY A 168 3.06 25.56 -15.92
N GLU A 169 2.38 25.51 -14.76
CA GLU A 169 3.00 25.76 -13.46
C GLU A 169 3.07 24.49 -12.59
N GLY A 170 2.42 23.40 -13.01
CA GLY A 170 2.37 22.13 -12.30
C GLY A 170 1.09 21.87 -11.52
N SER A 171 1.11 20.83 -10.69
CA SER A 171 -0.04 20.40 -9.91
C SER A 171 0.36 20.07 -8.48
N THR A 172 -0.59 20.23 -7.57
CA THR A 172 -0.50 19.73 -6.19
C THR A 172 -1.75 18.89 -5.93
N PHE A 173 -1.56 17.58 -5.89
CA PHE A 173 -2.56 16.65 -5.39
C PHE A 173 -2.44 16.58 -3.88
N TRP A 174 -3.56 16.58 -3.19
CA TRP A 174 -3.59 16.48 -1.74
C TRP A 174 -4.70 15.55 -1.26
N PHE A 175 -4.48 14.95 -0.12
CA PHE A 175 -5.52 14.23 0.60
C PHE A 175 -5.34 14.37 2.11
N THR A 176 -6.43 14.18 2.84
CA THR A 176 -6.42 14.19 4.31
C THR A 176 -6.78 12.83 4.84
N LEU A 177 -6.21 12.46 5.99
CA LEU A 177 -6.62 11.27 6.75
C LEU A 177 -6.71 11.61 8.23
N PRO A 178 -7.58 10.94 9.01
CA PRO A 178 -7.62 11.10 10.45
C PRO A 178 -6.25 10.80 11.08
N TYR A 179 -5.81 11.68 11.98
CA TYR A 179 -4.60 11.47 12.76
C TYR A 179 -4.92 10.68 14.02
N VAL A 180 -4.54 9.42 14.05
CA VAL A 180 -4.64 8.54 15.21
C VAL A 180 -3.22 8.19 15.67
N PRO A 181 -2.70 8.85 16.73
CA PRO A 181 -1.38 8.54 17.28
C PRO A 181 -1.34 7.11 17.83
N ALA A 182 -0.33 6.32 17.47
CA ALA A 182 -0.15 4.94 17.94
C ALA A 182 -0.11 4.84 19.48
N SER A 183 0.41 5.89 20.17
CA SER A 183 0.43 5.95 21.63
C SER A 183 -0.93 6.01 22.31
N ARG A 184 -1.97 6.54 21.62
CA ARG A 184 -3.33 6.62 22.20
C ARG A 184 -3.98 5.25 22.33
N ILE A 185 -3.71 4.32 21.44
CA ILE A 185 -4.27 2.97 21.48
C ILE A 185 -3.66 2.18 22.63
N ARG A 186 -2.34 2.29 22.84
CA ARG A 186 -1.69 1.67 24.00
C ARG A 186 -2.24 2.17 25.35
N GLN A 187 -2.67 3.43 25.44
CA GLN A 187 -3.29 3.98 26.65
C GLN A 187 -4.77 3.56 26.82
N ALA A 188 -5.49 3.32 25.74
CA ALA A 188 -6.85 2.78 25.81
C ALA A 188 -6.86 1.30 26.17
N GLU A 189 -5.92 0.52 25.66
CA GLU A 189 -5.72 -0.90 26.01
C GLU A 189 -5.18 -1.09 27.43
N SER A 190 -4.41 -0.13 27.98
CA SER A 190 -3.87 -0.21 29.35
C SER A 190 -4.91 0.11 30.46
N LYS A 191 -6.12 0.56 30.12
CA LYS A 191 -7.24 0.74 31.07
C LYS A 191 -8.11 -0.50 31.24
N THR A 192 -7.95 -1.51 30.41
CA THR A 192 -8.37 -2.87 30.69
C THR A 192 -7.18 -3.58 31.33
N GLU A 193 -7.35 -4.06 32.57
CA GLU A 193 -6.30 -4.83 33.26
C GLU A 193 -5.70 -5.88 32.32
N PRO A 194 -4.36 -6.00 32.25
CA PRO A 194 -3.76 -6.97 31.37
C PRO A 194 -4.10 -8.37 31.90
N ILE A 195 -5.09 -9.00 31.29
CA ILE A 195 -5.17 -10.45 31.34
C ILE A 195 -3.84 -10.90 30.77
N LYS A 196 -2.95 -11.43 31.62
CA LYS A 196 -1.74 -12.11 31.22
C LYS A 196 -2.13 -13.38 30.45
N VAL A 197 -2.61 -13.22 29.24
CA VAL A 197 -2.64 -14.31 28.26
C VAL A 197 -1.18 -14.52 27.88
N LYS A 198 -0.57 -15.58 28.40
CA LYS A 198 0.64 -16.15 27.80
C LYS A 198 0.32 -16.26 26.31
N LYS A 199 0.97 -15.48 25.44
CA LYS A 199 0.90 -15.66 24.00
C LYS A 199 1.42 -17.05 23.69
N GLN A 200 0.54 -18.04 23.69
CA GLN A 200 0.85 -19.34 23.09
C GLN A 200 1.00 -19.04 21.60
N LYS A 201 2.19 -19.33 21.06
CA LYS A 201 2.40 -19.20 19.62
C LYS A 201 1.38 -20.10 18.91
N ILE A 202 0.69 -19.57 17.94
CA ILE A 202 -0.20 -20.33 17.05
C ILE A 202 0.62 -21.42 16.36
N THR A 203 0.10 -22.62 16.31
CA THR A 203 0.72 -23.76 15.61
C THR A 203 0.24 -23.77 14.15
N VAL A 204 1.19 -23.73 13.23
CA VAL A 204 0.97 -23.77 11.79
C VAL A 204 1.52 -25.08 11.24
N LEU A 205 0.68 -25.87 10.60
CA LEU A 205 1.08 -27.04 9.84
C LEU A 205 1.46 -26.60 8.42
N VAL A 206 2.69 -26.89 8.02
CA VAL A 206 3.18 -26.62 6.66
C VAL A 206 3.35 -27.95 5.95
N ALA A 207 2.52 -28.18 4.92
CA ALA A 207 2.62 -29.34 4.05
C ALA A 207 3.33 -28.92 2.74
N GLU A 208 4.57 -29.35 2.59
CA GLU A 208 5.49 -28.98 1.49
C GLU A 208 6.48 -30.12 1.27
N ASP A 209 6.57 -30.62 0.05
CA ASP A 209 7.44 -31.77 -0.31
C ASP A 209 8.89 -31.36 -0.61
N HIS A 210 9.15 -30.07 -0.80
CA HIS A 210 10.50 -29.55 -1.06
C HIS A 210 11.11 -28.87 0.17
N ASP A 211 12.20 -29.41 0.67
CA ASP A 211 12.94 -28.86 1.84
C ASP A 211 13.33 -27.38 1.67
N SER A 212 13.70 -26.97 0.45
CA SER A 212 14.07 -25.58 0.17
C SER A 212 12.90 -24.61 0.36
N ASN A 213 11.68 -24.97 -0.04
CA ASN A 213 10.50 -24.17 0.13
C ASN A 213 10.08 -24.11 1.60
N PHE A 214 10.11 -25.26 2.28
CA PHE A 214 9.85 -25.31 3.72
C PHE A 214 10.81 -24.41 4.51
N ARG A 215 12.12 -24.47 4.22
CA ARG A 215 13.12 -23.62 4.90
C ARG A 215 12.87 -22.14 4.67
N LEU A 216 12.41 -21.75 3.49
CA LEU A 216 12.03 -20.36 3.21
C LEU A 216 10.84 -19.94 4.10
N ILE A 217 9.78 -20.76 4.15
CA ILE A 217 8.60 -20.53 5.00
C ILE A 217 9.02 -20.49 6.48
N GLU A 218 9.86 -21.44 6.91
CA GLU A 218 10.38 -21.49 8.27
C GLU A 218 11.14 -20.20 8.63
N SER A 219 12.00 -19.71 7.76
CA SER A 219 12.78 -18.49 7.99
C SER A 219 11.92 -17.25 8.23
N ILE A 220 10.75 -17.22 7.62
CA ILE A 220 9.78 -16.12 7.70
C ILE A 220 8.91 -16.24 8.96
N LEU A 221 8.39 -17.44 9.24
CA LEU A 221 7.33 -17.62 10.22
C LEU A 221 7.80 -18.09 11.61
N ARG A 222 8.98 -18.67 11.77
CA ARG A 222 9.48 -19.27 13.02
C ARG A 222 9.54 -18.31 14.21
N LYS A 223 9.68 -17.01 13.96
CA LYS A 223 9.71 -16.00 15.04
C LYS A 223 8.37 -15.89 15.77
N ASP A 224 7.27 -15.99 15.03
CA ASP A 224 5.93 -15.66 15.51
C ASP A 224 5.03 -16.88 15.72
N TYR A 225 5.35 -18.01 15.07
CA TYR A 225 4.55 -19.24 15.04
C TYR A 225 5.34 -20.48 15.46
N ASN A 226 4.62 -21.50 15.93
CA ASN A 226 5.15 -22.86 16.04
C ASN A 226 4.88 -23.58 14.72
N LEU A 227 5.93 -24.07 14.06
CA LEU A 227 5.79 -24.75 12.78
C LEU A 227 5.92 -26.24 12.96
N ILE A 228 5.01 -27.00 12.33
CA ILE A 228 5.12 -28.45 12.12
C ILE A 228 5.13 -28.72 10.62
N HIS A 229 5.97 -29.65 10.18
CA HIS A 229 6.20 -29.92 8.76
C HIS A 229 5.67 -31.28 8.37
N ALA A 230 4.88 -31.35 7.31
CA ALA A 230 4.43 -32.57 6.65
C ALA A 230 5.01 -32.63 5.23
N TRP A 231 5.60 -33.74 4.87
CA TRP A 231 6.24 -33.97 3.57
C TRP A 231 5.26 -34.38 2.44
N ASN A 232 4.04 -34.73 2.79
CA ASN A 232 3.01 -35.14 1.85
C ASN A 232 1.63 -34.99 2.47
N GLY A 233 0.59 -35.16 1.64
CA GLY A 233 -0.80 -34.97 2.07
C GLY A 233 -1.25 -35.95 3.14
N GLN A 234 -0.76 -37.22 3.12
CA GLN A 234 -1.11 -38.21 4.14
C GLN A 234 -0.53 -37.87 5.51
N GLU A 235 0.73 -37.39 5.56
CA GLU A 235 1.33 -36.86 6.78
C GLU A 235 0.59 -35.65 7.30
N ALA A 236 0.19 -34.73 6.40
CA ALA A 236 -0.57 -33.54 6.77
C ALA A 236 -1.88 -33.91 7.48
N VAL A 237 -2.62 -34.90 6.96
CA VAL A 237 -3.87 -35.38 7.60
C VAL A 237 -3.60 -35.99 8.97
N ASN A 238 -2.53 -36.77 9.12
CA ASN A 238 -2.16 -37.39 10.39
C ASN A 238 -1.75 -36.32 11.42
N MET A 239 -0.87 -35.40 11.03
CA MET A 239 -0.41 -34.31 11.90
C MET A 239 -1.52 -33.33 12.25
N PHE A 240 -2.46 -33.08 11.36
CA PHE A 240 -3.65 -32.28 11.68
C PHE A 240 -4.44 -32.90 12.84
N ARG A 241 -4.64 -34.22 12.84
CA ARG A 241 -5.37 -34.92 13.90
C ARG A 241 -4.59 -35.00 15.23
N GLU A 242 -3.27 -35.06 15.14
CA GLU A 242 -2.38 -35.21 16.31
C GLU A 242 -2.13 -33.87 17.02
N TYR A 243 -1.87 -32.79 16.26
CA TYR A 243 -1.41 -31.52 16.80
C TYR A 243 -2.47 -30.43 16.84
N ASP A 244 -3.64 -30.61 16.24
CA ASP A 244 -4.75 -29.65 16.14
C ASP A 244 -4.25 -28.22 15.79
N PRO A 245 -3.55 -28.05 14.63
CA PRO A 245 -2.98 -26.76 14.24
C PRO A 245 -4.08 -25.76 13.94
N GLN A 246 -3.87 -24.48 14.31
CA GLN A 246 -4.82 -23.42 14.07
C GLN A 246 -4.77 -22.89 12.61
N LEU A 247 -3.69 -23.21 11.88
CA LEU A 247 -3.54 -22.83 10.46
C LEU A 247 -2.81 -23.94 9.71
N ILE A 248 -3.20 -24.17 8.46
CA ILE A 248 -2.52 -25.07 7.53
C ILE A 248 -2.08 -24.27 6.30
N LEU A 249 -0.78 -24.36 5.98
CA LEU A 249 -0.22 -23.96 4.69
C LEU A 249 0.05 -25.24 3.91
N MET A 250 -0.59 -25.39 2.74
CA MET A 250 -0.51 -26.63 1.95
C MET A 250 -0.16 -26.29 0.51
N ASP A 251 0.91 -26.93 0.01
CA ASP A 251 1.14 -26.96 -1.44
C ASP A 251 0.09 -27.85 -2.12
N ILE A 252 -0.42 -27.39 -3.27
CA ILE A 252 -1.45 -28.09 -4.05
C ILE A 252 -0.84 -29.21 -4.89
N ASN A 253 0.46 -29.16 -5.19
CA ASN A 253 1.14 -30.07 -6.12
C ASN A 253 2.03 -31.10 -5.43
N MET A 254 1.70 -31.54 -4.23
CA MET A 254 2.49 -32.58 -3.54
C MET A 254 2.21 -33.98 -4.12
N PRO A 255 3.25 -34.82 -4.28
CA PRO A 255 3.04 -36.23 -4.62
C PRO A 255 2.41 -36.97 -3.44
N VAL A 256 1.44 -37.81 -3.74
CA VAL A 256 0.72 -38.73 -2.83
C VAL A 256 -0.22 -38.01 -1.84
N MET A 257 -1.49 -38.04 -2.17
CA MET A 257 -2.57 -38.06 -1.17
C MET A 257 -2.84 -39.48 -0.71
#